data_12b2abaef7be8b5b345b7a82329fa6be
#
_entry.id   12b2abaef7be8b5b345b7a82329fa6be
#
_cell.length_a   1.000
_cell.length_b   1.000
_cell.length_c   1.000
_cell.angle_alpha   90.00
_cell.angle_beta   90.00
_cell.angle_gamma   90.00
#
_symmetry.space_group_name_H-M   'P 1'
#
loop_
_entity.id
_entity.type
_entity.pdbx_description
1 polymer ?
#
loop_
_entity_poly.entity_id
_entity_poly.type
_entity_poly.pdbx_seq_one_letter_code
_entity_poly.pdbx_strand_id
1 'polypeptide(L)'
;SVMAGDPNGRVACETLVTTGIVFMAGEITTAVYVDFPAVVRETVKEIGYTRAKFGFDYETCAVVSSIDPQSPDIAMGVDPGGAGDQGLMFGFACDETPELMPFPISMAHKLTMRLTEARRTGDLEWLRPDGKSQVSVEYVKGKPTRIEAVVVSRSEEHTSELQSPSAI
;
A
#
# COMPACT_ATOMS: atom_id res chain seq x y z
N SER A 1 -13.23 0.55 8.25
CA SER A 1 -13.99 0.23 9.48
C SER A 1 -14.92 1.37 9.89
N VAL A 2 -14.46 2.63 10.07
CA VAL A 2 -15.33 3.76 10.44
C VAL A 2 -16.49 3.90 9.46
N MET A 3 -16.20 4.10 8.17
CA MET A 3 -17.21 4.30 7.12
C MET A 3 -18.18 3.13 6.94
N ALA A 4 -17.81 1.93 7.35
CA ALA A 4 -18.70 0.77 7.32
C ALA A 4 -19.78 0.83 8.41
N GLY A 5 -19.46 1.43 9.55
CA GLY A 5 -20.39 1.58 10.68
C GLY A 5 -21.10 2.95 10.70
N ASP A 6 -20.49 3.95 10.09
CA ASP A 6 -21.00 5.32 10.02
C ASP A 6 -20.73 5.91 8.63
N PRO A 7 -21.66 5.72 7.67
CA PRO A 7 -21.50 6.24 6.31
C PRO A 7 -21.39 7.77 6.23
N ASN A 8 -21.86 8.48 7.24
CA ASN A 8 -21.76 9.94 7.33
C ASN A 8 -20.55 10.41 8.16
N GLY A 9 -19.75 9.49 8.67
CA GLY A 9 -18.53 9.81 9.40
C GLY A 9 -17.56 10.60 8.54
N ARG A 10 -16.89 11.58 9.15
CA ARG A 10 -15.83 12.35 8.49
C ARG A 10 -14.48 11.76 8.87
N VAL A 11 -13.71 11.32 7.87
CA VAL A 11 -12.46 10.58 8.08
C VAL A 11 -11.38 11.16 7.20
N ALA A 12 -10.36 11.74 7.81
CA ALA A 12 -9.08 12.10 7.22
C ALA A 12 -8.01 11.42 8.07
N CYS A 13 -7.48 10.29 7.61
CA CYS A 13 -6.56 9.46 8.38
C CYS A 13 -5.35 9.08 7.54
N GLU A 14 -4.20 9.55 7.97
CA GLU A 14 -2.91 9.25 7.38
C GLU A 14 -2.23 8.11 8.15
N THR A 15 -1.45 7.31 7.44
CA THR A 15 -0.72 6.19 8.04
C THR A 15 0.74 6.21 7.60
N LEU A 16 1.65 6.18 8.58
CA LEU A 16 3.07 5.98 8.36
C LEU A 16 3.49 4.64 8.93
N VAL A 17 4.21 3.86 8.14
CA VAL A 17 4.73 2.56 8.56
C VAL A 17 6.24 2.54 8.37
N THR A 18 6.95 2.08 9.39
CA THR A 18 8.38 1.79 9.33
C THR A 18 8.69 0.56 10.18
N THR A 19 9.97 0.14 10.25
CA THR A 19 10.35 -1.04 11.02
C THR A 19 9.85 -0.96 12.47
N GLY A 20 9.02 -1.90 12.85
CA GLY A 20 8.52 -2.04 14.22
C GLY A 20 7.40 -1.09 14.64
N ILE A 21 6.94 -0.15 13.79
CA ILE A 21 5.93 0.83 14.18
C ILE A 21 4.93 1.13 13.06
N VAL A 22 3.66 1.29 13.45
CA VAL A 22 2.60 1.90 12.65
C VAL A 22 2.12 3.15 13.39
N PHE A 23 2.19 4.30 12.74
CA PHE A 23 1.71 5.57 13.26
C PHE A 23 0.53 6.04 12.42
N MET A 24 -0.57 6.37 13.08
CA MET A 24 -1.76 6.96 12.48
C MET A 24 -1.97 8.36 13.00
N ALA A 25 -2.27 9.28 12.12
CA ALA A 25 -2.58 10.67 12.48
C ALA A 25 -3.72 11.20 11.61
N GLY A 26 -4.41 12.21 12.10
CA GLY A 26 -5.44 12.88 11.33
C GLY A 26 -6.65 13.27 12.15
N GLU A 27 -7.78 13.41 11.47
CA GLU A 27 -9.02 13.88 12.08
C GLU A 27 -10.17 12.91 11.73
N ILE A 28 -10.86 12.44 12.75
CA ILE A 28 -12.02 11.57 12.59
C ILE A 28 -13.16 12.08 13.48
N THR A 29 -14.31 12.34 12.86
CA THR A 29 -15.56 12.62 13.56
C THR A 29 -16.59 11.57 13.15
N THR A 30 -17.02 10.76 14.10
CA THR A 30 -17.92 9.64 13.86
C THR A 30 -18.76 9.32 15.09
N ALA A 31 -19.91 8.69 14.88
CA ALA A 31 -20.78 8.19 15.94
C ALA A 31 -20.42 6.76 16.41
N VAL A 32 -19.50 6.08 15.72
CA VAL A 32 -19.12 4.69 16.06
C VAL A 32 -17.75 4.63 16.73
N TYR A 33 -17.61 3.66 17.62
CA TYR A 33 -16.31 3.31 18.19
C TYR A 33 -15.56 2.34 17.26
N VAL A 34 -14.28 2.62 17.04
CA VAL A 34 -13.36 1.72 16.30
C VAL A 34 -12.10 1.52 17.12
N ASP A 35 -11.75 0.27 17.37
CA ASP A 35 -10.47 -0.11 17.98
C ASP A 35 -9.37 -0.05 16.90
N PHE A 36 -8.71 1.10 16.74
CA PHE A 36 -7.66 1.30 15.74
C PHE A 36 -6.49 0.34 15.91
N PRO A 37 -5.95 0.08 17.13
CA PRO A 37 -4.93 -0.93 17.32
C PRO A 37 -5.33 -2.32 16.80
N ALA A 38 -6.55 -2.75 17.04
CA ALA A 38 -7.04 -4.03 16.55
C ALA A 38 -7.12 -4.06 15.01
N VAL A 39 -7.64 -3.00 14.39
CA VAL A 39 -7.71 -2.86 12.92
C VAL A 39 -6.31 -2.90 12.30
N VAL A 40 -5.36 -2.18 12.86
CA VAL A 40 -3.97 -2.16 12.37
C VAL A 40 -3.36 -3.55 12.45
N ARG A 41 -3.46 -4.22 13.59
CA ARG A 41 -2.88 -5.55 13.79
C ARG A 41 -3.48 -6.58 12.83
N GLU A 42 -4.79 -6.57 12.64
CA GLU A 42 -5.42 -7.48 11.68
C GLU A 42 -4.97 -7.21 10.24
N THR A 43 -4.88 -5.94 9.84
CA THR A 43 -4.36 -5.56 8.51
C THR A 43 -2.91 -6.04 8.30
N VAL A 44 -2.04 -5.82 9.29
CA VAL A 44 -0.63 -6.27 9.23
C VAL A 44 -0.56 -7.80 9.12
N LYS A 45 -1.42 -8.52 9.86
CA LYS A 45 -1.53 -9.97 9.80
C LYS A 45 -2.03 -10.46 8.44
N GLU A 46 -3.08 -9.87 7.89
CA GLU A 46 -3.63 -10.20 6.56
C GLU A 46 -2.60 -9.99 5.43
N ILE A 47 -1.77 -8.95 5.54
CA ILE A 47 -0.66 -8.72 4.61
C ILE A 47 0.35 -9.87 4.69
N GLY A 48 0.54 -10.48 5.87
CA GLY A 48 1.40 -11.64 6.06
C GLY A 48 2.63 -11.39 6.94
N TYR A 49 2.68 -10.29 7.68
CA TYR A 49 3.71 -10.04 8.69
C TYR A 49 3.32 -10.73 10.00
N THR A 50 3.58 -12.03 10.08
CA THR A 50 3.13 -12.92 11.15
C THR A 50 4.26 -13.43 12.06
N ARG A 51 5.50 -13.00 11.84
CA ARG A 51 6.66 -13.48 12.60
C ARG A 51 7.61 -12.34 12.94
N ALA A 52 7.94 -12.18 14.22
CA ALA A 52 8.84 -11.16 14.74
C ALA A 52 10.21 -11.12 14.04
N LYS A 53 10.71 -12.27 13.58
CA LYS A 53 11.96 -12.37 12.83
C LYS A 53 12.01 -11.61 11.51
N PHE A 54 10.87 -11.11 11.02
CA PHE A 54 10.82 -10.24 9.83
C PHE A 54 11.14 -8.78 10.14
N GLY A 55 11.42 -8.45 11.42
CA GLY A 55 11.65 -7.09 11.88
C GLY A 55 10.35 -6.26 12.02
N PHE A 56 9.22 -6.85 11.65
CA PHE A 56 7.89 -6.26 11.73
C PHE A 56 6.85 -7.38 11.77
N ASP A 57 5.97 -7.36 12.73
CA ASP A 57 4.86 -8.33 12.85
C ASP A 57 3.66 -7.73 13.56
N TYR A 58 2.49 -8.35 13.36
CA TYR A 58 1.22 -7.84 13.86
C TYR A 58 1.07 -7.90 15.39
N GLU A 59 1.79 -8.77 16.09
CA GLU A 59 1.69 -8.91 17.55
C GLU A 59 2.55 -7.89 18.27
N THR A 60 3.79 -7.69 17.82
CA THR A 60 4.80 -6.92 18.55
C THR A 60 5.03 -5.52 18.02
N CYS A 61 4.55 -5.16 16.81
CA CYS A 61 4.70 -3.81 16.30
C CYS A 61 4.04 -2.78 17.23
N ALA A 62 4.68 -1.64 17.40
CA ALA A 62 4.09 -0.50 18.09
C ALA A 62 2.97 0.08 17.21
N VAL A 63 1.83 0.36 17.81
CA VAL A 63 0.74 1.10 17.18
C VAL A 63 0.55 2.40 17.94
N VAL A 64 0.79 3.51 17.26
CA VAL A 64 0.68 4.85 17.83
C VAL A 64 -0.37 5.62 17.06
N SER A 65 -1.23 6.34 17.74
CA SER A 65 -2.26 7.14 17.09
C SER A 65 -2.33 8.55 17.68
N SER A 66 -2.56 9.52 16.80
CA SER A 66 -2.86 10.92 17.13
C SER A 66 -4.05 11.33 16.23
N ILE A 67 -5.24 11.01 16.71
CA ILE A 67 -6.49 11.24 15.97
C ILE A 67 -7.32 12.23 16.78
N ASP A 68 -7.62 13.36 16.17
CA ASP A 68 -8.44 14.42 16.74
C ASP A 68 -9.81 14.50 16.04
N PRO A 69 -10.83 15.13 16.65
CA PRO A 69 -12.07 15.47 15.95
C PRO A 69 -11.80 16.51 14.84
N GLN A 70 -12.51 16.40 13.74
CA GLN A 70 -12.44 17.41 12.68
C GLN A 70 -12.92 18.79 13.19
N SER A 71 -12.23 19.84 12.76
CA SER A 71 -12.61 21.23 13.07
C SER A 71 -14.07 21.51 12.73
N PRO A 72 -14.83 22.17 13.64
CA PRO A 72 -16.21 22.61 13.35
C PRO A 72 -16.31 23.56 12.15
N ASP A 73 -15.27 24.37 11.91
CA ASP A 73 -15.25 25.33 10.78
C ASP A 73 -15.18 24.55 9.43
N ILE A 74 -14.41 23.48 9.36
CA ILE A 74 -14.36 22.60 8.18
C ILE A 74 -15.69 21.87 8.02
N ALA A 75 -16.31 21.42 9.11
CA ALA A 75 -17.60 20.74 9.09
C ALA A 75 -18.72 21.58 8.43
N MET A 76 -18.72 22.89 8.65
CA MET A 76 -19.70 23.79 8.01
C MET A 76 -19.67 23.76 6.48
N GLY A 77 -18.52 23.47 5.88
CA GLY A 77 -18.39 23.33 4.43
C GLY A 77 -18.70 21.91 3.94
N VAL A 78 -18.39 20.90 4.73
CA VAL A 78 -18.53 19.48 4.39
C VAL A 78 -19.96 18.98 4.59
N ASP A 79 -20.64 19.38 5.66
CA ASP A 79 -21.97 18.90 6.01
C ASP A 79 -23.04 19.17 4.93
N PRO A 80 -23.03 20.32 4.22
CA PRO A 80 -23.93 20.54 3.09
C PRO A 80 -23.50 19.86 1.79
N GLY A 81 -22.45 19.02 1.80
CA GLY A 81 -21.96 18.28 0.64
C GLY A 81 -20.76 18.90 -0.08
N GLY A 82 -20.07 19.84 0.55
CA GLY A 82 -18.83 20.43 0.04
C GLY A 82 -17.59 19.54 0.30
N ALA A 83 -16.45 19.93 -0.27
CA ALA A 83 -15.17 19.28 -0.02
C ALA A 83 -14.50 19.81 1.26
N GLY A 84 -13.80 18.95 1.97
CA GLY A 84 -13.06 19.31 3.18
C GLY A 84 -11.73 20.02 2.90
N ASP A 85 -11.25 20.00 1.66
CA ASP A 85 -9.99 20.63 1.24
C ASP A 85 -10.04 21.03 -0.24
N GLN A 86 -9.03 21.77 -0.66
CA GLN A 86 -8.76 22.07 -2.06
C GLN A 86 -8.34 20.80 -2.81
N GLY A 87 -8.60 20.75 -4.10
CA GLY A 87 -8.21 19.62 -4.91
C GLY A 87 -7.97 19.96 -6.37
N LEU A 88 -6.99 19.30 -6.96
CA LEU A 88 -6.77 19.22 -8.39
C LEU A 88 -6.66 17.75 -8.78
N MET A 89 -7.50 17.30 -9.69
CA MET A 89 -7.50 15.93 -10.18
C MET A 89 -7.12 15.96 -11.66
N PHE A 90 -6.27 15.00 -12.04
CA PHE A 90 -5.97 14.69 -13.42
C PHE A 90 -6.01 13.18 -13.62
N GLY A 91 -6.36 12.75 -14.82
CA GLY A 91 -6.46 11.35 -15.16
C GLY A 91 -5.68 11.06 -16.44
N PHE A 92 -5.20 9.83 -16.56
CA PHE A 92 -4.55 9.33 -17.75
C PHE A 92 -5.00 7.90 -18.03
N ALA A 93 -5.26 7.61 -19.30
CA ALA A 93 -5.54 6.26 -19.79
C ALA A 93 -4.93 6.10 -21.18
N CYS A 94 -4.53 4.88 -21.53
CA CYS A 94 -4.05 4.53 -22.86
C CYS A 94 -4.54 3.13 -23.27
N ASP A 95 -4.38 2.78 -24.55
CA ASP A 95 -4.86 1.54 -25.13
C ASP A 95 -3.79 0.43 -25.23
N GLU A 96 -2.72 0.56 -24.43
CA GLU A 96 -1.61 -0.40 -24.45
C GLU A 96 -1.94 -1.73 -23.78
N THR A 97 -2.90 -1.73 -22.87
CA THR A 97 -3.35 -2.93 -22.14
C THR A 97 -4.87 -2.92 -21.97
N PRO A 98 -5.50 -4.07 -21.74
CA PRO A 98 -6.94 -4.15 -21.44
C PRO A 98 -7.36 -3.33 -20.22
N GLU A 99 -6.43 -3.11 -19.29
CA GLU A 99 -6.65 -2.31 -18.09
C GLU A 99 -6.55 -0.80 -18.35
N LEU A 100 -6.36 -0.38 -19.60
CA LEU A 100 -6.15 1.00 -20.04
C LEU A 100 -4.96 1.70 -19.35
N MET A 101 -3.97 0.91 -19.00
CA MET A 101 -2.73 1.34 -18.33
C MET A 101 -1.52 1.20 -19.26
N PRO A 102 -0.48 2.03 -19.07
CA PRO A 102 0.78 1.84 -19.79
C PRO A 102 1.36 0.44 -19.56
N PHE A 103 1.87 -0.17 -20.62
CA PHE A 103 2.33 -1.56 -20.62
C PHE A 103 3.39 -1.86 -19.53
N PRO A 104 4.45 -1.04 -19.31
CA PRO A 104 5.47 -1.34 -18.31
C PRO A 104 4.92 -1.48 -16.90
N ILE A 105 4.10 -0.52 -16.46
CA ILE A 105 3.56 -0.53 -15.10
C ILE A 105 2.51 -1.63 -14.93
N SER A 106 1.69 -1.92 -15.95
CA SER A 106 0.74 -3.02 -15.91
C SER A 106 1.46 -4.36 -15.73
N MET A 107 2.56 -4.60 -16.46
CA MET A 107 3.35 -5.81 -16.31
C MET A 107 4.05 -5.89 -14.94
N ALA A 108 4.59 -4.78 -14.44
CA ALA A 108 5.19 -4.73 -13.11
C ALA A 108 4.16 -5.05 -12.01
N HIS A 109 2.95 -4.51 -12.09
CA HIS A 109 1.87 -4.86 -11.17
C HIS A 109 1.49 -6.34 -11.23
N LYS A 110 1.38 -6.92 -12.43
CA LYS A 110 1.08 -8.37 -12.60
C LYS A 110 2.15 -9.24 -11.96
N LEU A 111 3.42 -8.87 -12.07
CA LEU A 111 4.53 -9.59 -11.41
C LEU A 111 4.42 -9.54 -9.89
N THR A 112 4.17 -8.37 -9.28
CA THR A 112 4.02 -8.26 -7.84
C THR A 112 2.75 -8.95 -7.30
N MET A 113 1.66 -8.93 -8.06
CA MET A 113 0.45 -9.71 -7.75
C MET A 113 0.76 -11.21 -7.76
N ARG A 114 1.52 -11.71 -8.76
CA ARG A 114 1.90 -13.13 -8.84
C ARG A 114 2.83 -13.54 -7.69
N LEU A 115 3.75 -12.67 -7.26
CA LEU A 115 4.54 -12.91 -6.05
C LEU A 115 3.65 -13.07 -4.81
N THR A 116 2.67 -12.19 -4.65
CA THR A 116 1.72 -12.25 -3.53
C THR A 116 0.90 -13.55 -3.57
N GLU A 117 0.42 -13.95 -4.74
CA GLU A 117 -0.30 -15.20 -4.93
C GLU A 117 0.57 -16.40 -4.56
N ALA A 118 1.77 -16.52 -5.15
CA ALA A 118 2.71 -17.61 -4.88
C ALA A 118 3.08 -17.75 -3.39
N ARG A 119 3.18 -16.62 -2.68
CA ARG A 119 3.38 -16.61 -1.24
C ARG A 119 2.16 -17.15 -0.48
N ARG A 120 0.94 -16.71 -0.88
CA ARG A 120 -0.31 -17.11 -0.20
C ARG A 120 -0.71 -18.55 -0.47
N THR A 121 -0.42 -19.07 -1.65
CA THR A 121 -0.69 -20.49 -2.01
C THR A 121 0.35 -21.44 -1.42
N GLY A 122 1.48 -20.93 -0.93
CA GLY A 122 2.58 -21.75 -0.44
C GLY A 122 3.52 -22.29 -1.52
N ASP A 123 3.36 -21.86 -2.78
CA ASP A 123 4.26 -22.25 -3.88
C ASP A 123 5.71 -21.83 -3.60
N LEU A 124 5.88 -20.71 -2.86
CA LEU A 124 7.16 -20.16 -2.46
C LEU A 124 7.12 -19.80 -0.96
N GLU A 125 7.30 -20.78 -0.10
CA GLU A 125 7.20 -20.62 1.38
C GLU A 125 8.21 -19.63 1.98
N TRP A 126 9.35 -19.44 1.32
CA TRP A 126 10.38 -18.50 1.72
C TRP A 126 10.06 -17.04 1.37
N LEU A 127 9.05 -16.80 0.50
CA LEU A 127 8.72 -15.46 0.04
C LEU A 127 8.04 -14.65 1.15
N ARG A 128 8.45 -13.38 1.28
CA ARG A 128 7.90 -12.42 2.25
C ARG A 128 6.96 -11.43 1.56
N PRO A 129 6.16 -10.66 2.32
CA PRO A 129 5.24 -9.66 1.74
C PRO A 129 5.94 -8.54 0.96
N ASP A 130 7.22 -8.26 1.22
CA ASP A 130 7.99 -7.23 0.53
C ASP A 130 8.55 -7.76 -0.78
N GLY A 131 7.93 -7.38 -1.87
CA GLY A 131 8.35 -7.70 -3.22
C GLY A 131 8.32 -6.47 -4.13
N LYS A 132 9.32 -6.35 -4.99
CA LYS A 132 9.44 -5.26 -5.96
C LYS A 132 9.62 -5.83 -7.35
N SER A 133 9.10 -5.13 -8.35
CA SER A 133 9.33 -5.45 -9.75
C SER A 133 9.57 -4.19 -10.57
N GLN A 134 10.37 -4.34 -11.59
CA GLN A 134 10.59 -3.32 -12.60
C GLN A 134 10.54 -3.97 -13.97
N VAL A 135 9.89 -3.31 -14.92
CA VAL A 135 9.83 -3.74 -16.32
C VAL A 135 10.27 -2.59 -17.20
N SER A 136 11.34 -2.80 -17.96
CA SER A 136 11.84 -1.85 -18.96
C SER A 136 11.38 -2.27 -20.33
N VAL A 137 10.82 -1.31 -21.08
CA VAL A 137 10.19 -1.58 -22.38
C VAL A 137 10.71 -0.59 -23.42
N GLU A 138 11.08 -1.09 -24.59
CA GLU A 138 11.39 -0.28 -25.75
C GLU A 138 10.11 0.20 -26.42
N TYR A 139 10.06 1.49 -26.72
CA TYR A 139 8.97 2.13 -27.45
C TYR A 139 9.45 2.62 -28.80
N VAL A 140 8.76 2.25 -29.87
CA VAL A 140 9.00 2.74 -31.23
C VAL A 140 7.76 3.47 -31.71
N LYS A 141 7.91 4.77 -32.05
CA LYS A 141 6.79 5.62 -32.47
C LYS A 141 5.62 5.64 -31.48
N GLY A 142 5.92 5.65 -30.19
CA GLY A 142 4.94 5.69 -29.11
C GLY A 142 4.21 4.37 -28.83
N LYS A 143 4.66 3.24 -29.41
CA LYS A 143 4.09 1.91 -29.15
C LYS A 143 5.11 1.01 -28.46
N PRO A 144 4.69 0.20 -27.46
CA PRO A 144 5.57 -0.77 -26.84
C PRO A 144 5.90 -1.88 -27.84
N THR A 145 7.18 -2.19 -28.02
CA THR A 145 7.65 -3.16 -29.05
C THR A 145 8.40 -4.33 -28.45
N ARG A 146 9.15 -4.12 -27.39
CA ARG A 146 9.98 -5.16 -26.81
C ARG A 146 10.20 -4.94 -25.31
N ILE A 147 10.16 -6.01 -24.53
CA ILE A 147 10.63 -5.99 -23.14
C ILE A 147 12.15 -6.08 -23.17
N GLU A 148 12.81 -5.05 -22.63
CA GLU A 148 14.26 -4.96 -22.53
C GLU A 148 14.81 -5.67 -21.32
N ALA A 149 14.18 -5.44 -20.15
CA ALA A 149 14.61 -6.01 -18.90
C ALA A 149 13.44 -6.20 -17.95
N VAL A 150 13.52 -7.25 -17.15
CA VAL A 150 12.62 -7.50 -16.02
C VAL A 150 13.49 -7.73 -14.80
N VAL A 151 13.24 -6.94 -13.75
CA VAL A 151 13.88 -7.11 -12.44
C VAL A 151 12.80 -7.44 -11.42
N VAL A 152 13.02 -8.52 -10.68
CA VAL A 152 12.18 -8.90 -9.53
C VAL A 152 13.09 -9.02 -8.33
N SER A 153 12.80 -8.26 -7.28
CA SER A 153 13.55 -8.32 -6.04
C SER A 153 12.63 -8.54 -4.85
N ARG A 154 13.19 -9.11 -3.80
CA ARG A 154 12.51 -9.40 -2.54
C ARG A 154 13.42 -9.09 -1.37
N SER A 155 12.85 -8.83 -0.21
CA SER A 155 13.64 -8.80 1.01
C SER A 155 13.99 -10.23 1.43
N GLU A 156 15.26 -10.46 1.70
CA GLU A 156 15.73 -11.65 2.41
C GLU A 156 15.71 -11.44 3.93
N GLU A 157 15.72 -12.51 4.69
CA GLU A 157 16.02 -12.43 6.12
C GLU A 157 17.38 -11.74 6.25
N HIS A 158 17.48 -10.73 7.12
CA HIS A 158 18.70 -9.97 7.33
C HIS A 158 19.87 -10.89 7.70
N THR A 159 20.58 -11.36 6.70
CA THR A 159 22.02 -11.60 6.81
C THR A 159 22.68 -10.31 6.36
N SER A 160 23.47 -9.74 7.22
CA SER A 160 24.17 -8.48 7.05
C SER A 160 25.31 -8.58 6.02
N GLU A 161 24.97 -8.90 4.78
CA GLU A 161 25.91 -8.83 3.67
C GLU A 161 25.23 -8.14 2.49
N LEU A 162 25.65 -6.91 2.25
CA LEU A 162 25.46 -6.19 1.00
C LEU A 162 26.22 -6.97 -0.10
N GLN A 163 25.59 -7.95 -0.71
CA GLN A 163 26.08 -8.48 -1.97
C GLN A 163 25.67 -7.52 -3.08
N SER A 164 26.65 -6.81 -3.61
CA SER A 164 26.50 -6.09 -4.88
C SER A 164 26.07 -7.08 -5.95
N PRO A 165 25.07 -6.75 -6.81
CA PRO A 165 24.72 -7.61 -7.92
C PRO A 165 25.95 -7.74 -8.82
N SER A 166 26.45 -8.94 -8.98
CA SER A 166 27.40 -9.24 -10.05
C SER A 166 26.65 -9.03 -11.36
N ALA A 167 27.14 -8.09 -12.15
CA ALA A 167 26.63 -7.90 -13.51
C ALA A 167 26.87 -9.19 -14.31
N ILE A 168 25.80 -9.71 -14.88
CA ILE A 168 25.85 -10.70 -15.97
C ILE A 168 25.56 -9.97 -17.27
#